data_67a5bb59464d0a869e33b979383d81a7
#
_entry.id   67a5bb59464d0a869e33b979383d81a7
#
_cell.length_a   1.000
_cell.length_b   1.000
_cell.length_c   1.000
_cell.angle_alpha   90.00
_cell.angle_beta   90.00
_cell.angle_gamma   90.00
#
_symmetry.space_group_name_H-M   'P 1'
#
loop_
_entity.id
_entity.type
_entity.pdbx_description
1 polymer ?
#
loop_
_entity_poly.entity_id
_entity_poly.type
_entity_poly.pdbx_seq_one_letter_code
_entity_poly.pdbx_strand_id
1 'polypeptide(L)'
;LVTSGTATLECALIGTPQVVLYRANGSRIAYHLFKHILHVSHVSLPNLITDREIIPEQLLHHCNDREVDDRLSAILTDGPARQAQLDGYKQMRQMLGTTSAAAVTARLITDALRHDNNHSK
;
A
#
# COMPACT_ATOMS: atom_id res chain seq x y z
N LEU A 1 10.86 -8.14 -4.67
CA LEU A 1 9.55 -8.39 -5.25
C LEU A 1 8.56 -8.74 -4.16
N VAL A 2 7.39 -8.12 -4.15
CA VAL A 2 6.36 -8.31 -3.12
C VAL A 2 5.01 -8.51 -3.80
N THR A 3 4.20 -9.42 -3.28
CA THR A 3 2.79 -9.51 -3.66
C THR A 3 1.97 -8.49 -2.90
N SER A 4 0.84 -8.05 -3.45
CA SER A 4 -0.01 -7.03 -2.79
C SER A 4 -0.50 -7.50 -1.43
N GLY A 5 -0.73 -6.54 -0.51
CA GLY A 5 -1.18 -6.79 0.85
C GLY A 5 -0.40 -5.95 1.87
N THR A 6 -0.52 -6.29 3.16
CA THR A 6 0.16 -5.59 4.26
C THR A 6 1.69 -5.61 4.14
N ALA A 7 2.26 -6.64 3.53
CA ALA A 7 3.70 -6.75 3.29
C ALA A 7 4.26 -5.57 2.48
N THR A 8 3.50 -5.00 1.56
CA THR A 8 3.91 -3.81 0.79
C THR A 8 4.06 -2.58 1.68
N LEU A 9 3.16 -2.42 2.65
CA LEU A 9 3.22 -1.34 3.62
C LEU A 9 4.39 -1.53 4.60
N GLU A 10 4.60 -2.74 5.08
CA GLU A 10 5.70 -3.08 5.98
C GLU A 10 7.06 -2.80 5.33
N CYS A 11 7.27 -3.24 4.08
CA CYS A 11 8.48 -2.93 3.32
C CYS A 11 8.69 -1.42 3.17
N ALA A 12 7.63 -0.66 2.90
CA ALA A 12 7.71 0.79 2.76
C ALA A 12 8.02 1.49 4.10
N LEU A 13 7.47 0.99 5.22
CA LEU A 13 7.76 1.50 6.56
C LEU A 13 9.20 1.22 6.99
N ILE A 14 9.75 0.07 6.62
CA ILE A 14 11.17 -0.27 6.86
C ILE A 14 12.10 0.53 5.94
N GLY A 15 11.59 1.00 4.79
CA GLY A 15 12.36 1.75 3.80
C GLY A 15 13.03 0.84 2.77
N THR A 16 12.50 -0.36 2.54
CA THR A 16 13.01 -1.30 1.55
C THR A 16 12.37 -1.04 0.19
N PRO A 17 13.13 -0.66 -0.84
CA PRO A 17 12.61 -0.53 -2.20
C PRO A 17 12.02 -1.83 -2.71
N GLN A 18 10.91 -1.74 -3.46
CA GLN A 18 10.15 -2.89 -3.88
C GLN A 18 9.46 -2.69 -5.23
N VAL A 19 9.16 -3.79 -5.91
CA VAL A 19 8.25 -3.86 -7.05
C VAL A 19 7.12 -4.80 -6.65
N VAL A 20 5.88 -4.36 -6.85
CA VAL A 20 4.70 -5.14 -6.50
C VAL A 20 4.24 -5.93 -7.71
N LEU A 21 4.09 -7.24 -7.52
CA LEU A 21 3.56 -8.16 -8.50
C LEU A 21 2.21 -8.68 -8.03
N TYR A 22 1.22 -8.57 -8.88
CA TYR A 22 -0.09 -9.14 -8.62
C TYR A 22 -0.49 -10.07 -9.77
N ARG A 23 -0.35 -11.38 -9.55
CA ARG A 23 -0.76 -12.39 -10.51
C ARG A 23 -2.00 -13.11 -9.98
N ALA A 24 -3.16 -12.85 -10.57
CA ALA A 24 -4.35 -13.65 -10.29
C ALA A 24 -4.37 -14.87 -11.22
N ASN A 25 -4.46 -16.05 -10.67
CA ASN A 25 -4.79 -17.27 -11.38
C ASN A 25 -6.31 -17.30 -11.61
N GLY A 26 -6.79 -16.51 -12.57
CA GLY A 26 -8.23 -16.42 -12.85
C GLY A 26 -8.53 -16.22 -14.32
N SER A 27 -9.71 -16.64 -14.74
CA SER A 27 -10.17 -16.48 -16.11
C SER A 27 -10.24 -14.99 -16.47
N ARG A 28 -10.14 -14.66 -17.77
CA ARG A 28 -10.33 -13.30 -18.31
C ARG A 28 -11.61 -12.63 -17.80
N ILE A 29 -12.62 -13.42 -17.45
CA ILE A 29 -13.90 -12.97 -16.92
C ILE A 29 -13.75 -12.42 -15.49
N ALA A 30 -12.96 -13.07 -14.65
CA ALA A 30 -12.67 -12.58 -13.29
C ALA A 30 -11.93 -11.23 -13.33
N TYR A 31 -11.02 -11.03 -14.29
CA TYR A 31 -10.33 -9.75 -14.48
C TYR A 31 -11.28 -8.62 -14.89
N HIS A 32 -12.19 -8.87 -15.83
CA HIS A 32 -13.19 -7.87 -16.25
C HIS A 32 -14.15 -7.50 -15.12
N LEU A 33 -14.53 -8.49 -14.30
CA LEU A 33 -15.38 -8.27 -13.14
C LEU A 33 -14.63 -7.47 -12.06
N PHE A 34 -13.37 -7.82 -11.79
CA PHE A 34 -12.51 -7.09 -10.86
C PHE A 34 -12.24 -5.65 -11.30
N LYS A 35 -11.98 -5.42 -12.57
CA LYS A 35 -11.77 -4.08 -13.13
C LYS A 35 -13.03 -3.20 -13.06
N HIS A 36 -14.21 -3.80 -13.13
CA HIS A 36 -15.49 -3.07 -13.02
C HIS A 36 -15.89 -2.78 -11.57
N ILE A 37 -15.48 -3.64 -10.63
CA ILE A 37 -15.80 -3.49 -9.20
C ILE A 37 -14.79 -2.57 -8.51
N LEU A 38 -13.53 -2.61 -8.91
CA LEU A 38 -12.48 -1.78 -8.34
C LEU A 38 -12.21 -0.56 -9.22
N HIS A 39 -12.92 0.53 -8.98
CA HIS A 39 -12.57 1.87 -9.48
C HIS A 39 -11.32 2.44 -8.76
N VAL A 40 -10.41 1.59 -8.37
CA VAL A 40 -9.18 1.99 -7.68
C VAL A 40 -8.03 2.04 -8.67
N SER A 41 -7.34 3.17 -8.68
CA SER A 41 -6.17 3.39 -9.54
C SER A 41 -4.95 2.58 -9.10
N HIS A 42 -4.91 2.12 -7.86
CA HIS A 42 -3.78 1.44 -7.22
C HIS A 42 -4.23 0.22 -6.42
N VAL A 43 -3.32 -0.73 -6.22
CA VAL A 43 -3.58 -1.99 -5.51
C VAL A 43 -2.76 -2.10 -4.22
N SER A 44 -1.54 -1.58 -4.20
CA SER A 44 -0.69 -1.61 -3.01
C SER A 44 -1.09 -0.53 -2.02
N LEU A 45 -1.02 -0.85 -0.73
CA LEU A 45 -1.34 0.09 0.34
C LEU A 45 -0.54 1.41 0.28
N PRO A 46 0.78 1.41 0.00
CA PRO A 46 1.53 2.65 -0.13
C PRO A 46 1.01 3.57 -1.23
N ASN A 47 0.65 3.02 -2.40
CA ASN A 47 0.08 3.80 -3.50
C ASN A 47 -1.32 4.32 -3.17
N LEU A 48 -2.16 3.48 -2.53
CA LEU A 48 -3.49 3.88 -2.07
C LEU A 48 -3.43 5.01 -1.03
N ILE A 49 -2.51 4.94 -0.07
CA ILE A 49 -2.35 5.96 0.97
C ILE A 49 -1.91 7.29 0.37
N THR A 50 -1.01 7.26 -0.61
CA THR A 50 -0.45 8.47 -1.23
C THR A 50 -1.26 8.98 -2.41
N ASP A 51 -2.28 8.22 -2.85
CA ASP A 51 -3.09 8.45 -4.06
C ASP A 51 -2.23 8.67 -5.31
N ARG A 52 -1.12 7.96 -5.40
CA ARG A 52 -0.20 7.98 -6.55
C ARG A 52 0.72 6.77 -6.56
N GLU A 53 1.30 6.47 -7.74
CA GLU A 53 2.26 5.38 -7.90
C GLU A 53 3.64 5.78 -7.34
N ILE A 54 3.89 5.47 -6.05
CA ILE A 54 5.21 5.57 -5.43
C ILE A 54 5.98 4.25 -5.49
N ILE A 55 5.28 3.15 -5.75
CA ILE A 55 5.83 1.81 -5.95
C ILE A 55 5.31 1.29 -7.29
N PRO A 56 6.18 0.78 -8.18
CA PRO A 56 5.74 0.15 -9.42
C PRO A 56 4.83 -1.06 -9.16
N GLU A 57 3.66 -1.09 -9.79
CA GLU A 57 2.71 -2.20 -9.74
C GLU A 57 2.62 -2.90 -11.09
N GLN A 58 2.89 -4.20 -11.10
CA GLN A 58 2.75 -5.06 -12.28
C GLN A 58 1.52 -5.93 -12.10
N LEU A 59 0.46 -5.60 -12.83
CA LEU A 59 -0.83 -6.26 -12.70
C LEU A 59 -1.05 -7.29 -13.81
N LEU A 60 -1.28 -8.54 -13.44
CA LEU A 60 -1.87 -9.66 -14.19
C LEU A 60 -1.39 -9.89 -15.62
N HIS A 61 -1.97 -9.18 -16.60
CA HIS A 61 -1.75 -9.38 -18.03
C HIS A 61 -0.60 -8.54 -18.58
N HIS A 62 -0.15 -7.57 -17.84
CA HIS A 62 0.97 -6.70 -18.14
C HIS A 62 2.26 -7.14 -17.43
N CYS A 63 2.22 -8.27 -16.69
CA CYS A 63 3.39 -8.83 -16.05
C CYS A 63 4.28 -9.51 -17.11
N ASN A 64 5.14 -8.72 -17.73
CA ASN A 64 6.17 -9.16 -18.64
C ASN A 64 7.47 -9.30 -17.85
N ASP A 65 8.10 -10.47 -17.90
CA ASP A 65 9.33 -10.77 -17.15
C ASP A 65 10.42 -9.72 -17.41
N ARG A 66 10.53 -9.23 -18.63
CA ARG A 66 11.48 -8.17 -18.97
C ARG A 66 11.17 -6.84 -18.28
N GLU A 67 9.91 -6.46 -18.25
CA GLU A 67 9.51 -5.21 -17.58
C GLU A 67 9.70 -5.29 -16.06
N VAL A 68 9.45 -6.46 -15.46
CA VAL A 68 9.74 -6.72 -14.06
C VAL A 68 11.23 -6.61 -13.78
N ASP A 69 12.06 -7.19 -14.64
CA ASP A 69 13.52 -7.13 -14.51
C ASP A 69 14.04 -5.70 -14.63
N ASP A 70 13.57 -4.94 -15.62
CA ASP A 70 13.93 -3.54 -15.82
C ASP A 70 13.57 -2.68 -14.58
N ARG A 71 12.36 -2.84 -14.05
CA ARG A 71 11.90 -2.10 -12.86
C ARG A 71 12.65 -2.51 -11.59
N LEU A 72 12.93 -3.80 -11.44
CA LEU A 72 13.71 -4.30 -10.32
C LEU A 72 15.15 -3.80 -10.39
N SER A 73 15.77 -3.88 -11.55
CA SER A 73 17.14 -3.41 -11.80
C SER A 73 17.30 -1.92 -11.49
N ALA A 74 16.28 -1.11 -11.83
CA ALA A 74 16.28 0.33 -11.59
C ALA A 74 16.31 0.71 -10.10
N ILE A 75 15.87 -0.18 -9.20
CA ILE A 75 15.84 0.08 -7.75
C ILE A 75 16.90 -0.70 -6.96
N LEU A 76 17.61 -1.65 -7.59
CA LEU A 76 18.66 -2.44 -6.93
C LEU A 76 19.90 -1.61 -6.63
N THR A 77 20.24 -0.68 -7.51
CA THR A 77 21.37 0.22 -7.36
C THR A 77 20.91 1.60 -6.94
N ASP A 78 21.83 2.38 -6.35
CA ASP A 78 21.56 3.78 -6.04
C ASP A 78 21.35 4.56 -7.34
N GLY A 79 20.21 5.23 -7.41
CA GLY A 79 19.79 5.95 -8.60
C GLY A 79 18.45 6.68 -8.42
N PRO A 80 18.01 7.42 -9.44
CA PRO A 80 16.83 8.27 -9.33
C PRO A 80 15.55 7.49 -9.04
N ALA A 81 15.37 6.30 -9.60
CA ALA A 81 14.18 5.47 -9.35
C ALA A 81 14.10 4.99 -7.90
N ARG A 82 15.22 4.52 -7.36
CA ARG A 82 15.32 4.14 -5.95
C ARG A 82 15.06 5.32 -5.02
N GLN A 83 15.69 6.46 -5.31
CA GLN A 83 15.54 7.67 -4.49
C GLN A 83 14.08 8.18 -4.51
N ALA A 84 13.44 8.21 -5.68
CA ALA A 84 12.04 8.62 -5.81
C ALA A 84 11.11 7.74 -4.96
N GLN A 85 11.36 6.42 -4.93
CA GLN A 85 10.59 5.49 -4.12
C GLN A 85 10.79 5.74 -2.61
N LEU A 86 12.04 5.95 -2.17
CA LEU A 86 12.36 6.27 -0.78
C LEU A 86 11.74 7.61 -0.32
N ASP A 87 11.70 8.60 -1.19
CA ASP A 87 11.05 9.89 -0.91
C ASP A 87 9.52 9.75 -0.85
N GLY A 88 8.93 8.91 -1.71
CA GLY A 88 7.53 8.50 -1.61
C GLY A 88 7.20 7.84 -0.26
N TYR A 89 8.09 7.00 0.25
CA TYR A 89 7.92 6.38 1.58
C TYR A 89 7.97 7.39 2.73
N LYS A 90 8.83 8.39 2.64
CA LYS A 90 8.84 9.49 3.63
C LYS A 90 7.50 10.22 3.64
N GLN A 91 6.97 10.55 2.47
CA GLN A 91 5.70 11.22 2.34
C GLN A 91 4.54 10.35 2.87
N MET A 92 4.49 9.06 2.52
CA MET A 92 3.52 8.12 3.05
C MET A 92 3.55 8.08 4.59
N ARG A 93 4.75 8.03 5.20
CA ARG A 93 4.89 8.06 6.66
C ARG A 93 4.36 9.35 7.28
N GLN A 94 4.55 10.49 6.63
CA GLN A 94 3.99 11.76 7.09
C GLN A 94 2.45 11.74 7.05
N MET A 95 1.85 11.16 6.00
CA MET A 95 0.39 11.03 5.87
C MET A 95 -0.20 10.07 6.90
N LEU A 96 0.49 8.98 7.22
CA LEU A 96 0.09 8.04 8.28
C LEU A 96 0.14 8.68 9.68
N GLY A 97 0.97 9.69 9.87
CA GLY A 97 1.17 10.33 11.16
C GLY A 97 1.97 9.48 12.14
N THR A 98 2.15 10.00 13.34
CA THR A 98 2.91 9.36 14.42
C THR A 98 2.02 8.78 15.51
N THR A 99 0.72 9.01 15.44
CA THR A 99 -0.23 8.60 16.49
C THR A 99 -0.55 7.11 16.33
N SER A 100 -0.35 6.35 17.41
CA SER A 100 -0.72 4.94 17.43
C SER A 100 -2.24 4.77 17.26
N ALA A 101 -2.68 4.05 16.22
CA ALA A 101 -4.09 3.71 16.02
C ALA A 101 -4.69 3.00 17.25
N ALA A 102 -3.91 2.13 17.89
CA ALA A 102 -4.32 1.43 19.11
C ALA A 102 -4.60 2.41 20.27
N ALA A 103 -3.74 3.42 20.45
CA ALA A 103 -3.93 4.42 21.50
C ALA A 103 -5.16 5.30 21.25
N VAL A 104 -5.40 5.70 19.99
CA VAL A 104 -6.59 6.47 19.61
C VAL A 104 -7.85 5.62 19.82
N THR A 105 -7.86 4.39 19.39
CA THR A 105 -9.00 3.47 19.54
C THR A 105 -9.31 3.21 21.03
N ALA A 106 -8.30 2.93 21.84
CA ALA A 106 -8.46 2.73 23.27
C ALA A 106 -9.08 3.97 23.96
N ARG A 107 -8.63 5.17 23.57
CA ARG A 107 -9.19 6.43 24.07
C ARG A 107 -10.65 6.59 23.67
N LEU A 108 -10.98 6.40 22.39
CA LEU A 108 -12.37 6.52 21.90
C LEU A 108 -13.31 5.54 22.60
N ILE A 109 -12.89 4.27 22.80
CA ILE A 109 -13.68 3.28 23.55
C ILE A 109 -13.88 3.74 24.99
N THR A 110 -12.82 4.19 25.64
CA THR A 110 -12.90 4.64 27.04
C THR A 110 -13.83 5.85 27.20
N ASP A 111 -13.76 6.81 26.27
CA ASP A 111 -14.61 8.01 26.31
C ASP A 111 -16.08 7.64 26.04
N ALA A 112 -16.37 6.73 25.12
CA ALA A 112 -17.73 6.23 24.87
C ALA A 112 -18.33 5.57 26.12
N LEU A 113 -17.57 4.69 26.78
CA LEU A 113 -18.03 4.02 28.00
C LEU A 113 -18.27 5.00 29.17
N ARG A 114 -17.52 6.08 29.25
CA ARG A 114 -17.75 7.12 30.28
C ARG A 114 -19.02 7.94 30.03
N HIS A 115 -19.33 8.20 28.75
CA HIS A 115 -20.56 8.88 28.37
C HIS A 115 -21.81 8.08 28.71
N ASP A 116 -21.82 6.79 28.40
CA ASP A 116 -22.95 5.89 28.69
C ASP A 116 -23.24 5.78 30.21
N ASN A 117 -22.20 5.71 31.03
CA ASN A 117 -22.35 5.65 32.48
C ASN A 117 -22.90 6.93 33.10
N ASN A 118 -22.80 8.09 32.44
CA ASN A 118 -23.35 9.35 32.92
C ASN A 118 -24.84 9.55 32.55
N HIS A 119 -25.39 8.78 31.62
CA HIS A 119 -26.82 8.87 31.22
C HIS A 119 -27.68 7.80 31.90
N SER A 120 -27.07 6.93 32.70
CA SER A 120 -27.79 5.87 33.46
C SER A 120 -28.02 6.20 34.95
N LYS A 121 -27.86 7.46 35.33
CA LYS A 121 -28.23 8.01 36.62
C LYS A 121 -29.30 9.07 36.43
#